data_dcc8192b8e853a806345e6fc1b6cd987
#
_entry.id   dcc8192b8e853a806345e6fc1b6cd987
#
_cell.length_a   1.000
_cell.length_b   1.000
_cell.length_c   1.000
_cell.angle_alpha   90.00
_cell.angle_beta   90.00
_cell.angle_gamma   90.00
#
_symmetry.space_group_name_H-M   'P 1'
#
loop_
_entity.id
_entity.type
_entity.pdbx_description
1 polymer ?
#
loop_
_entity_poly.entity_id
_entity_poly.type
_entity_poly.pdbx_seq_one_letter_code
_entity_poly.pdbx_strand_id
1 'polypeptide(L)'
;MFEVPEIEYLGLVIGGGKVHMDHVKVQGVDSWKRPKNLTELQGWMGFINFYRRFIKGFSKIVRALNELTKKGVLWEWTDKREEAFQTLKRLICKELVLLMPKFDQPFKLEVDVSNYAIGATLNQKDEHNQWHPVAYYSTTLLETERNYDIYDKELLAVVKSLCHWRTYLAGAPQQIVIHTDHSNLLYWKEPRKIS
;
A
#
# COMPACT_ATOMS: atom_id res chain seq x y z
N MET A 1 3.50 17.45 32.10
CA MET A 1 4.40 17.21 30.96
C MET A 1 4.26 15.74 30.62
N PHE A 2 3.60 15.42 29.53
CA PHE A 2 3.34 14.03 29.11
C PHE A 2 4.25 13.71 27.91
N GLU A 3 5.55 13.65 28.13
CA GLU A 3 6.51 13.18 27.14
C GLU A 3 6.72 11.68 27.35
N VAL A 4 5.86 10.88 26.74
CA VAL A 4 6.10 9.44 26.62
C VAL A 4 6.87 9.24 25.30
N PRO A 5 8.03 8.57 25.30
CA PRO A 5 8.85 8.40 24.10
C PRO A 5 8.14 7.59 23.01
N GLU A 6 7.22 6.71 23.38
CA GLU A 6 6.41 5.88 22.47
C GLU A 6 4.99 5.71 23.02
N ILE A 7 4.02 5.66 22.12
CA ILE A 7 2.60 5.46 22.44
C ILE A 7 2.07 4.29 21.63
N GLU A 8 1.44 3.35 22.31
CA GLU A 8 0.64 2.32 21.66
C GLU A 8 -0.75 2.86 21.35
N TYR A 9 -1.15 2.79 20.08
CA TYR A 9 -2.46 3.25 19.64
C TYR A 9 -3.01 2.34 18.54
N LEU A 10 -4.14 1.70 18.81
CA LEU A 10 -4.86 0.83 17.87
C LEU A 10 -3.98 -0.28 17.22
N GLY A 11 -3.05 -0.87 17.99
CA GLY A 11 -2.15 -1.90 17.48
C GLY A 11 -0.97 -1.38 16.66
N LEU A 12 -0.70 -0.09 16.77
CA LEU A 12 0.48 0.59 16.25
C LEU A 12 1.28 1.16 17.41
N VAL A 13 2.58 1.24 17.23
CA VAL A 13 3.49 1.97 18.12
C VAL A 13 3.97 3.20 17.38
N ILE A 14 3.80 4.36 17.99
CA ILE A 14 4.16 5.67 17.45
C ILE A 14 5.20 6.29 18.37
N GLY A 15 6.38 6.56 17.85
CA GLY A 15 7.47 7.15 18.63
C GLY A 15 8.72 7.39 17.79
N GLY A 16 9.62 8.25 18.25
CA GLY A 16 10.88 8.54 17.55
C GLY A 16 10.72 8.97 16.09
N GLY A 17 9.61 9.64 15.73
CA GLY A 17 9.32 10.03 14.35
C GLY A 17 8.95 8.86 13.41
N LYS A 18 8.61 7.70 13.96
CA LYS A 18 8.30 6.48 13.24
C LYS A 18 6.97 5.89 13.69
N VAL A 19 6.37 5.09 12.81
CA VAL A 19 5.17 4.29 13.09
C VAL A 19 5.47 2.85 12.70
N HIS A 20 5.25 1.92 13.62
CA HIS A 20 5.38 0.49 13.35
C HIS A 20 4.26 -0.32 13.99
N MET A 21 4.19 -1.60 13.67
CA MET A 21 3.21 -2.49 14.27
C MET A 21 3.60 -2.83 15.71
N ASP A 22 2.58 -3.04 16.56
CA ASP A 22 2.76 -3.58 17.89
C ASP A 22 3.34 -5.01 17.83
N HIS A 23 4.39 -5.26 18.62
CA HIS A 23 5.08 -6.54 18.67
C HIS A 23 4.16 -7.71 19.05
N VAL A 24 3.18 -7.50 19.93
CA VAL A 24 2.20 -8.53 20.32
C VAL A 24 1.35 -8.94 19.10
N LYS A 25 0.97 -7.97 18.25
CA LYS A 25 0.25 -8.24 17.01
C LYS A 25 1.11 -8.99 16.00
N VAL A 26 2.38 -8.63 15.88
CA VAL A 26 3.35 -9.32 15.00
C VAL A 26 3.52 -10.78 15.41
N GLN A 27 3.69 -11.07 16.71
CA GLN A 27 3.77 -12.44 17.23
C GLN A 27 2.49 -13.24 16.96
N GLY A 28 1.32 -12.59 17.11
CA GLY A 28 0.03 -13.19 16.76
C GLY A 28 -0.06 -13.60 15.29
N VAL A 29 0.52 -12.81 14.38
CA VAL A 29 0.59 -13.14 12.95
C VAL A 29 1.47 -14.35 12.69
N ASP A 30 2.64 -14.43 13.32
CA ASP A 30 3.55 -15.56 13.13
C ASP A 30 2.92 -16.89 13.53
N SER A 31 2.14 -16.91 14.61
CA SER A 31 1.40 -18.10 15.06
C SER A 31 0.10 -18.37 14.30
N TRP A 32 -0.35 -17.46 13.41
CA TRP A 32 -1.63 -17.60 12.70
C TRP A 32 -1.62 -18.79 11.76
N LYS A 33 -2.58 -19.69 11.97
CA LYS A 33 -2.71 -20.91 11.17
C LYS A 33 -3.34 -20.63 9.82
N ARG A 34 -3.02 -21.47 8.83
CA ARG A 34 -3.66 -21.45 7.51
C ARG A 34 -5.18 -21.54 7.66
N PRO A 35 -5.94 -20.62 7.03
CA PRO A 35 -7.41 -20.69 7.03
C PRO A 35 -7.92 -22.00 6.41
N LYS A 36 -8.91 -22.62 7.05
CA LYS A 36 -9.51 -23.88 6.62
C LYS A 36 -10.85 -23.67 5.90
N ASN A 37 -11.43 -22.48 6.01
CA ASN A 37 -12.71 -22.11 5.43
C ASN A 37 -12.79 -20.62 5.13
N LEU A 38 -13.88 -20.21 4.47
CA LEU A 38 -14.12 -18.83 4.06
C LEU A 38 -14.16 -17.86 5.25
N THR A 39 -14.78 -18.24 6.35
CA THR A 39 -14.91 -17.39 7.54
C THR A 39 -13.55 -17.10 8.17
N GLU A 40 -12.70 -18.11 8.29
CA GLU A 40 -11.33 -17.92 8.79
C GLU A 40 -10.48 -17.05 7.85
N LEU A 41 -10.65 -17.24 6.53
CA LEU A 41 -9.99 -16.39 5.54
C LEU A 41 -10.46 -14.94 5.64
N GLN A 42 -11.75 -14.70 5.79
CA GLN A 42 -12.29 -13.34 5.96
C GLN A 42 -11.76 -12.68 7.24
N GLY A 43 -11.65 -13.42 8.33
CA GLY A 43 -11.00 -12.94 9.56
C GLY A 43 -9.54 -12.53 9.35
N TRP A 44 -8.75 -13.39 8.68
CA TRP A 44 -7.39 -13.07 8.28
C TRP A 44 -7.30 -11.83 7.40
N MET A 45 -8.14 -11.77 6.35
CA MET A 45 -8.17 -10.64 5.42
C MET A 45 -8.57 -9.33 6.11
N GLY A 46 -9.51 -9.37 7.04
CA GLY A 46 -9.89 -8.21 7.86
C GLY A 46 -8.73 -7.71 8.70
N PHE A 47 -8.02 -8.62 9.35
CA PHE A 47 -6.84 -8.28 10.15
C PHE A 47 -5.73 -7.64 9.30
N ILE A 48 -5.28 -8.29 8.23
CA ILE A 48 -4.16 -7.78 7.42
C ILE A 48 -4.51 -6.52 6.64
N ASN A 49 -5.80 -6.30 6.32
CA ASN A 49 -6.23 -5.09 5.62
C ASN A 49 -6.02 -3.82 6.47
N PHE A 50 -6.05 -3.92 7.79
CA PHE A 50 -5.69 -2.82 8.68
C PHE A 50 -4.23 -2.38 8.48
N TYR A 51 -3.32 -3.33 8.23
CA TYR A 51 -1.89 -3.09 8.04
C TYR A 51 -1.47 -2.90 6.58
N ARG A 52 -2.42 -2.85 5.65
CA ARG A 52 -2.14 -2.71 4.20
C ARG A 52 -1.27 -1.49 3.85
N ARG A 53 -1.38 -0.42 4.63
CA ARG A 53 -0.58 0.81 4.47
C ARG A 53 0.92 0.62 4.71
N PHE A 54 1.31 -0.48 5.34
CA PHE A 54 2.70 -0.87 5.59
C PHE A 54 3.25 -1.80 4.50
N ILE A 55 2.41 -2.33 3.62
CA ILE A 55 2.79 -3.39 2.68
C ILE A 55 2.80 -2.87 1.25
N LYS A 56 4.00 -2.78 0.67
CA LYS A 56 4.14 -2.42 -0.74
C LYS A 56 3.47 -3.45 -1.64
N GLY A 57 2.64 -3.00 -2.60
CA GLY A 57 1.98 -3.89 -3.56
C GLY A 57 0.94 -4.84 -2.96
N PHE A 58 0.35 -4.51 -1.82
CA PHE A 58 -0.62 -5.33 -1.09
C PHE A 58 -1.71 -5.94 -1.99
N SER A 59 -2.35 -5.15 -2.87
CA SER A 59 -3.43 -5.64 -3.75
C SER A 59 -2.99 -6.73 -4.71
N LYS A 60 -1.72 -6.70 -5.16
CA LYS A 60 -1.15 -7.75 -6.02
C LYS A 60 -0.97 -9.04 -5.24
N ILE A 61 -0.48 -8.96 -4.01
CA ILE A 61 -0.20 -10.12 -3.15
C ILE A 61 -1.50 -10.81 -2.73
N VAL A 62 -2.49 -10.04 -2.24
CA VAL A 62 -3.76 -10.61 -1.73
C VAL A 62 -4.70 -11.12 -2.82
N ARG A 63 -4.40 -10.90 -4.10
CA ARG A 63 -5.30 -11.21 -5.21
C ARG A 63 -5.82 -12.65 -5.17
N ALA A 64 -4.91 -13.62 -5.02
CA ALA A 64 -5.27 -15.04 -5.00
C ALA A 64 -6.22 -15.40 -3.83
N LEU A 65 -6.06 -14.73 -2.69
CA LEU A 65 -6.93 -14.89 -1.52
C LEU A 65 -8.27 -14.20 -1.73
N ASN A 66 -8.28 -12.99 -2.30
CA ASN A 66 -9.52 -12.27 -2.63
C ASN A 66 -10.40 -13.02 -3.65
N GLU A 67 -9.80 -13.73 -4.60
CA GLU A 67 -10.54 -14.56 -5.55
C GLU A 67 -11.34 -15.65 -4.84
N LEU A 68 -10.81 -16.22 -3.76
CA LEU A 68 -11.49 -17.25 -2.98
C LEU A 68 -12.68 -16.70 -2.15
N THR A 69 -12.73 -15.39 -1.90
CA THR A 69 -13.83 -14.76 -1.16
C THR A 69 -15.01 -14.37 -2.03
N LYS A 70 -14.96 -14.55 -3.36
CA LYS A 70 -16.03 -14.21 -4.28
C LYS A 70 -17.21 -15.18 -4.16
N LYS A 71 -18.43 -14.66 -4.36
CA LYS A 71 -19.65 -15.46 -4.35
C LYS A 71 -19.58 -16.59 -5.40
N GLY A 72 -19.92 -17.80 -4.98
CA GLY A 72 -19.99 -18.98 -5.87
C GLY A 72 -18.65 -19.66 -6.16
N VAL A 73 -17.54 -19.19 -5.58
CA VAL A 73 -16.26 -19.87 -5.70
C VAL A 73 -16.17 -21.00 -4.67
N LEU A 74 -15.86 -22.21 -5.14
CA LEU A 74 -15.64 -23.37 -4.27
C LEU A 74 -14.35 -23.17 -3.45
N TRP A 75 -14.41 -23.62 -2.20
CA TRP A 75 -13.25 -23.57 -1.32
C TRP A 75 -12.16 -24.54 -1.80
N GLU A 76 -11.07 -23.99 -2.28
CA GLU A 76 -9.88 -24.74 -2.68
C GLU A 76 -8.64 -23.96 -2.26
N TRP A 77 -7.73 -24.58 -1.53
CA TRP A 77 -6.48 -23.95 -1.09
C TRP A 77 -5.32 -24.39 -1.97
N THR A 78 -4.99 -23.58 -2.98
CA THR A 78 -3.93 -23.84 -3.95
C THR A 78 -2.57 -23.32 -3.46
N ASP A 79 -1.46 -23.77 -4.09
CA ASP A 79 -0.11 -23.28 -3.79
C ASP A 79 0.03 -21.77 -3.94
N LYS A 80 -0.64 -21.16 -4.92
CA LYS A 80 -0.66 -19.69 -5.11
C LYS A 80 -1.30 -18.97 -3.92
N ARG A 81 -2.32 -19.56 -3.30
CA ARG A 81 -2.99 -19.02 -2.12
C ARG A 81 -2.13 -19.20 -0.88
N GLU A 82 -1.48 -20.34 -0.76
CA GLU A 82 -0.49 -20.58 0.31
C GLU A 82 0.69 -19.60 0.20
N GLU A 83 1.25 -19.43 -0.98
CA GLU A 83 2.33 -18.47 -1.22
C GLU A 83 1.93 -17.03 -0.84
N ALA A 84 0.73 -16.59 -1.24
CA ALA A 84 0.19 -15.28 -0.88
C ALA A 84 0.03 -15.13 0.64
N PHE A 85 -0.51 -16.14 1.31
CA PHE A 85 -0.68 -16.16 2.77
C PHE A 85 0.67 -16.07 3.48
N GLN A 86 1.63 -16.91 3.12
CA GLN A 86 2.97 -16.95 3.72
C GLN A 86 3.76 -15.66 3.41
N THR A 87 3.60 -15.10 2.22
CA THR A 87 4.24 -13.83 1.86
C THR A 87 3.73 -12.68 2.73
N LEU A 88 2.41 -12.60 2.97
CA LEU A 88 1.83 -11.58 3.87
C LEU A 88 2.29 -11.76 5.31
N LYS A 89 2.32 -13.00 5.83
CA LYS A 89 2.87 -13.29 7.16
C LYS A 89 4.31 -12.79 7.28
N ARG A 90 5.16 -13.19 6.35
CA ARG A 90 6.58 -12.81 6.33
C ARG A 90 6.79 -11.30 6.23
N LEU A 91 5.96 -10.60 5.42
CA LEU A 91 6.06 -9.14 5.30
C LEU A 91 5.65 -8.45 6.59
N ILE A 92 4.61 -8.92 7.28
CA ILE A 92 4.17 -8.36 8.57
C ILE A 92 5.18 -8.65 9.67
N CYS A 93 5.76 -9.85 9.70
CA CYS A 93 6.77 -10.22 10.69
C CYS A 93 8.14 -9.54 10.46
N LYS A 94 8.40 -9.00 9.27
CA LYS A 94 9.51 -8.07 9.08
C LYS A 94 9.06 -6.73 9.65
N GLU A 95 9.75 -6.21 10.65
CA GLU A 95 9.44 -4.91 11.25
C GLU A 95 9.20 -3.85 10.18
N LEU A 96 7.93 -3.64 9.85
CA LEU A 96 7.50 -2.67 8.86
C LEU A 96 7.44 -1.31 9.55
N VAL A 97 8.44 -0.49 9.27
CA VAL A 97 8.58 0.85 9.84
C VAL A 97 8.23 1.88 8.77
N LEU A 98 7.34 2.78 9.10
CA LEU A 98 7.01 3.96 8.29
C LEU A 98 7.52 5.21 8.99
N LEU A 99 7.94 6.20 8.20
CA LEU A 99 8.26 7.51 8.72
C LEU A 99 6.96 8.24 9.11
N MET A 100 6.97 8.90 10.24
CA MET A 100 5.86 9.79 10.62
C MET A 100 5.90 11.05 9.74
N PRO A 101 4.79 11.42 9.05
CA PRO A 101 4.80 12.54 8.13
C PRO A 101 5.04 13.86 8.83
N LYS A 102 5.91 14.69 8.26
CA LYS A 102 6.15 16.09 8.62
C LYS A 102 5.51 16.96 7.55
N PHE A 103 4.42 17.68 7.89
CA PHE A 103 3.61 18.39 6.89
C PHE A 103 4.28 19.66 6.35
N ASP A 104 5.36 20.11 6.94
CA ASP A 104 6.22 21.22 6.51
C ASP A 104 7.32 20.77 5.53
N GLN A 105 7.49 19.47 5.33
CA GLN A 105 8.52 18.89 4.49
C GLN A 105 7.95 18.42 3.13
N PRO A 106 8.77 18.40 2.05
CA PRO A 106 8.32 17.96 0.74
C PRO A 106 8.00 16.47 0.73
N PHE A 107 6.96 16.12 -0.02
CA PHE A 107 6.60 14.74 -0.32
C PHE A 107 7.11 14.30 -1.70
N LYS A 108 7.50 13.04 -1.81
CA LYS A 108 7.75 12.36 -3.07
C LYS A 108 6.76 11.21 -3.22
N LEU A 109 6.03 11.21 -4.33
CA LEU A 109 5.09 10.17 -4.72
C LEU A 109 5.72 9.28 -5.79
N GLU A 110 5.88 8.01 -5.50
CA GLU A 110 6.27 6.99 -6.47
C GLU A 110 5.07 6.15 -6.84
N VAL A 111 4.81 5.98 -8.14
CA VAL A 111 3.63 5.27 -8.65
C VAL A 111 4.06 4.20 -9.63
N ASP A 112 3.45 3.02 -9.52
CA ASP A 112 3.62 1.88 -10.40
C ASP A 112 2.25 1.29 -10.74
N VAL A 113 2.03 0.91 -11.99
CA VAL A 113 0.81 0.26 -12.44
C VAL A 113 1.08 -1.05 -13.15
N SER A 114 0.32 -2.06 -12.80
CA SER A 114 0.28 -3.34 -13.50
C SER A 114 -1.05 -3.47 -14.26
N ASN A 115 -1.19 -4.53 -15.06
CA ASN A 115 -2.45 -4.83 -15.73
C ASN A 115 -3.66 -5.02 -14.80
N TYR A 116 -3.43 -5.17 -13.48
CA TYR A 116 -4.48 -5.52 -12.52
C TYR A 116 -4.59 -4.59 -11.32
N ALA A 117 -3.52 -3.90 -10.98
CA ALA A 117 -3.48 -3.12 -9.75
C ALA A 117 -2.54 -1.93 -9.86
N ILE A 118 -2.87 -0.89 -9.12
CA ILE A 118 -2.05 0.28 -8.87
C ILE A 118 -1.29 0.04 -7.57
N GLY A 119 -0.01 0.39 -7.56
CA GLY A 119 0.83 0.52 -6.39
C GLY A 119 1.38 1.93 -6.29
N ALA A 120 1.43 2.49 -5.09
CA ALA A 120 2.08 3.78 -4.87
C ALA A 120 2.77 3.81 -3.49
N THR A 121 3.80 4.63 -3.40
CA THR A 121 4.54 4.89 -2.16
C THR A 121 4.64 6.39 -1.96
N LEU A 122 4.18 6.86 -0.81
CA LEU A 122 4.41 8.24 -0.38
C LEU A 122 5.67 8.26 0.48
N ASN A 123 6.64 9.06 0.09
CA ASN A 123 7.94 9.14 0.75
C ASN A 123 8.22 10.54 1.27
N GLN A 124 9.01 10.61 2.33
CA GLN A 124 9.67 11.83 2.83
C GLN A 124 11.12 11.55 3.18
N LYS A 125 11.92 12.59 3.28
CA LYS A 125 13.31 12.50 3.72
C LYS A 125 13.38 12.49 5.25
N ASP A 126 14.28 11.66 5.77
CA ASP A 126 14.66 11.68 7.18
C ASP A 126 15.69 12.78 7.49
N GLU A 127 16.19 12.81 8.71
CA GLU A 127 17.22 13.76 9.18
C GLU A 127 18.57 13.59 8.47
N HIS A 128 18.81 12.42 7.88
CA HIS A 128 19.99 12.10 7.09
C HIS A 128 19.81 12.34 5.60
N ASN A 129 18.70 13.02 5.19
CA ASN A 129 18.36 13.32 3.80
C ASN A 129 18.10 12.06 2.94
N GLN A 130 17.72 10.93 3.58
CA GLN A 130 17.38 9.67 2.91
C GLN A 130 15.88 9.54 2.78
N TRP A 131 15.41 9.06 1.59
CA TRP A 131 14.01 8.85 1.34
C TRP A 131 13.48 7.60 2.05
N HIS A 132 12.43 7.78 2.86
CA HIS A 132 11.74 6.70 3.56
C HIS A 132 10.24 6.71 3.28
N PRO A 133 9.58 5.55 3.27
CA PRO A 133 8.15 5.47 3.09
C PRO A 133 7.40 6.03 4.32
N VAL A 134 6.41 6.87 4.03
CA VAL A 134 5.39 7.35 4.98
C VAL A 134 4.17 6.45 4.93
N ALA A 135 3.79 6.00 3.74
CA ALA A 135 2.69 5.06 3.55
C ALA A 135 2.78 4.37 2.17
N TYR A 136 2.23 3.17 2.10
CA TYR A 136 1.96 2.47 0.84
C TYR A 136 0.47 2.55 0.51
N TYR A 137 0.17 2.67 -0.77
CA TYR A 137 -1.17 2.54 -1.32
C TYR A 137 -1.18 1.46 -2.38
N SER A 138 -2.24 0.69 -2.41
CA SER A 138 -2.45 -0.30 -3.46
C SER A 138 -3.93 -0.53 -3.66
N THR A 139 -4.38 -0.55 -4.91
CA THR A 139 -5.78 -0.82 -5.26
C THR A 139 -5.86 -1.64 -6.54
N THR A 140 -6.89 -2.49 -6.64
CA THR A 140 -7.16 -3.26 -7.86
C THR A 140 -7.86 -2.36 -8.88
N LEU A 141 -7.45 -2.45 -10.15
CA LEU A 141 -8.13 -1.80 -11.26
C LEU A 141 -9.51 -2.42 -11.47
N LEU A 142 -10.52 -1.59 -11.70
CA LEU A 142 -11.83 -2.01 -12.15
C LEU A 142 -11.71 -2.71 -13.51
N GLU A 143 -12.70 -3.51 -13.89
CA GLU A 143 -12.69 -4.22 -15.17
C GLU A 143 -12.61 -3.25 -16.36
N THR A 144 -13.34 -2.14 -16.32
CA THR A 144 -13.27 -1.06 -17.31
C THR A 144 -11.90 -0.38 -17.35
N GLU A 145 -11.27 -0.15 -16.20
CA GLU A 145 -9.96 0.47 -16.09
C GLU A 145 -8.81 -0.43 -16.62
N ARG A 146 -9.00 -1.76 -16.57
CA ARG A 146 -8.03 -2.71 -17.16
C ARG A 146 -7.94 -2.62 -18.68
N ASN A 147 -9.00 -2.10 -19.32
CA ASN A 147 -9.05 -1.92 -20.77
C ASN A 147 -8.45 -0.60 -21.24
N TYR A 148 -8.09 0.30 -20.33
CA TYR A 148 -7.38 1.53 -20.67
C TYR A 148 -6.02 1.22 -21.30
N ASP A 149 -5.53 2.11 -22.14
CA ASP A 149 -4.15 2.02 -22.62
C ASP A 149 -3.16 2.25 -21.45
N ILE A 150 -1.90 1.97 -21.69
CA ILE A 150 -0.89 2.06 -20.64
C ILE A 150 -0.74 3.48 -20.09
N TYR A 151 -0.83 4.49 -20.97
CA TYR A 151 -0.73 5.89 -20.60
C TYR A 151 -1.86 6.32 -19.65
N ASP A 152 -3.10 5.95 -20.00
CA ASP A 152 -4.27 6.28 -19.19
C ASP A 152 -4.24 5.55 -17.83
N LYS A 153 -3.73 4.31 -17.78
CA LYS A 153 -3.52 3.58 -16.52
C LYS A 153 -2.50 4.29 -15.63
N GLU A 154 -1.39 4.76 -16.20
CA GLU A 154 -0.36 5.49 -15.45
C GLU A 154 -0.92 6.81 -14.89
N LEU A 155 -1.61 7.58 -15.72
CA LEU A 155 -2.25 8.81 -15.27
C LEU A 155 -3.33 8.55 -14.20
N LEU A 156 -4.15 7.52 -14.40
CA LEU A 156 -5.15 7.09 -13.43
C LEU A 156 -4.50 6.72 -12.09
N ALA A 157 -3.35 6.04 -12.13
CA ALA A 157 -2.61 5.65 -10.93
C ALA A 157 -2.11 6.88 -10.15
N VAL A 158 -1.59 7.88 -10.84
CA VAL A 158 -1.22 9.16 -10.23
C VAL A 158 -2.43 9.83 -9.58
N VAL A 159 -3.53 9.99 -10.32
CA VAL A 159 -4.75 10.65 -9.83
C VAL A 159 -5.33 9.92 -8.61
N LYS A 160 -5.47 8.59 -8.66
CA LYS A 160 -5.98 7.80 -7.53
C LYS A 160 -5.08 7.91 -6.31
N SER A 161 -3.76 7.94 -6.49
CA SER A 161 -2.80 8.08 -5.39
C SER A 161 -2.88 9.46 -4.74
N LEU A 162 -2.95 10.53 -5.53
CA LEU A 162 -3.14 11.91 -5.04
C LEU A 162 -4.48 12.05 -4.28
N CYS A 163 -5.56 11.48 -4.82
CA CYS A 163 -6.86 11.47 -4.15
C CYS A 163 -6.81 10.70 -2.81
N HIS A 164 -6.13 9.55 -2.78
CA HIS A 164 -5.99 8.73 -1.57
C HIS A 164 -5.26 9.49 -0.46
N TRP A 165 -4.19 10.19 -0.79
CA TRP A 165 -3.40 10.97 0.17
C TRP A 165 -3.75 12.46 0.21
N ARG A 166 -4.94 12.82 -0.25
CA ARG A 166 -5.37 14.23 -0.26
C ARG A 166 -5.19 14.90 1.11
N THR A 167 -5.47 14.19 2.19
CA THR A 167 -5.32 14.69 3.56
C THR A 167 -3.87 15.00 3.96
N TYR A 168 -2.90 14.33 3.34
CA TYR A 168 -1.47 14.60 3.53
C TYR A 168 -0.94 15.69 2.61
N LEU A 169 -1.50 15.77 1.39
CA LEU A 169 -0.94 16.55 0.29
C LEU A 169 -1.65 17.89 0.07
N ALA A 170 -2.93 18.01 0.48
CA ALA A 170 -3.68 19.27 0.34
C ALA A 170 -3.10 20.32 1.29
N GLY A 171 -2.65 21.44 0.73
CA GLY A 171 -2.03 22.53 1.50
C GLY A 171 -0.55 22.31 1.83
N ALA A 172 0.09 21.27 1.27
CA ALA A 172 1.52 21.09 1.41
C ALA A 172 2.26 22.36 0.91
N PRO A 173 3.18 22.94 1.71
CA PRO A 173 3.82 24.22 1.38
C PRO A 173 4.83 24.09 0.23
N GLN A 174 5.21 22.86 -0.12
CA GLN A 174 6.19 22.57 -1.15
C GLN A 174 5.60 21.71 -2.28
N GLN A 175 6.22 21.83 -3.45
CA GLN A 175 5.83 21.05 -4.62
C GLN A 175 6.02 19.54 -4.38
N ILE A 176 5.00 18.75 -4.73
CA ILE A 176 5.05 17.29 -4.69
C ILE A 176 5.78 16.80 -5.92
N VAL A 177 6.82 16.00 -5.72
CA VAL A 177 7.56 15.36 -6.81
C VAL A 177 6.92 14.00 -7.08
N ILE A 178 6.51 13.77 -8.34
CA ILE A 178 5.90 12.51 -8.76
C ILE A 178 6.89 11.74 -9.64
N HIS A 179 7.18 10.51 -9.25
CA HIS A 179 7.99 9.57 -10.01
C HIS A 179 7.12 8.43 -10.54
N THR A 180 7.23 8.19 -11.82
CA THR A 180 6.66 7.03 -12.52
C THR A 180 7.75 6.44 -13.42
N ASP A 181 7.70 5.16 -13.71
CA ASP A 181 8.64 4.48 -14.58
C ASP A 181 8.37 4.75 -16.09
N HIS A 182 7.23 5.38 -16.42
CA HIS A 182 6.83 5.61 -17.80
C HIS A 182 7.21 7.01 -18.27
N SER A 183 8.17 7.09 -19.20
CA SER A 183 8.66 8.34 -19.83
C SER A 183 7.57 9.13 -20.58
N ASN A 184 6.50 8.48 -20.99
CA ASN A 184 5.40 9.12 -21.75
C ASN A 184 4.64 10.19 -20.96
N LEU A 185 4.66 10.15 -19.62
CA LEU A 185 4.02 11.19 -18.81
C LEU A 185 4.79 12.52 -18.79
N LEU A 186 6.03 12.55 -19.27
CA LEU A 186 6.77 13.81 -19.45
C LEU A 186 6.11 14.73 -20.51
N TYR A 187 5.39 14.13 -21.44
CA TYR A 187 4.74 14.82 -22.57
C TYR A 187 3.23 14.95 -22.42
N TRP A 188 2.68 14.84 -21.22
CA TRP A 188 1.23 14.87 -21.00
C TRP A 188 0.54 16.18 -21.44
N LYS A 189 1.30 17.26 -21.62
CA LYS A 189 0.79 18.56 -22.13
C LYS A 189 0.74 18.63 -23.65
N GLU A 190 1.36 17.71 -24.37
CA GLU A 190 1.36 17.71 -25.83
C GLU A 190 0.15 16.91 -26.34
N PRO A 191 -0.66 17.50 -27.28
CA PRO A 191 -1.78 16.76 -27.86
C PRO A 191 -1.26 15.54 -28.61
N ARG A 192 -1.77 14.34 -28.30
CA ARG A 192 -1.47 13.14 -29.10
C ARG A 192 -1.96 13.37 -30.54
N LYS A 193 -1.11 13.17 -31.52
CA LYS A 193 -1.54 12.95 -32.89
C LYS A 193 -2.25 11.58 -32.91
N ILE A 194 -3.58 11.62 -33.03
CA ILE A 194 -4.38 10.42 -33.29
C ILE A 194 -4.09 10.03 -34.74
N SER A 195 -3.40 8.92 -34.93
CA SER A 195 -3.18 8.30 -36.25
C SER A 195 -4.34 7.38 -36.58
#